data_6c0115251b2cbf56d7a9f2a1de945d09
#
_entry.id   6c0115251b2cbf56d7a9f2a1de945d09
#
_cell.length_a   1.000
_cell.length_b   1.000
_cell.length_c   1.000
_cell.angle_alpha   90.00
_cell.angle_beta   90.00
_cell.angle_gamma   90.00
#
_symmetry.space_group_name_H-M   'P 1'
#
loop_
_entity.id
_entity.type
_entity.pdbx_description
1 polymer ?
#
loop_
_entity_poly.entity_id
_entity_poly.type
_entity_poly.pdbx_seq_one_letter_code
_entity_poly.pdbx_strand_id
1 'polypeptide(L)'
;HEVQITGLERFTTYYYQAVTGQAGSQVQSFKTPPFASDEQSFRFVAMSDMQKSGADPLKYDEVIHDGVLDYLEQNLTGVASEDLALVLIPGDLVDSGNSYYQWEEDFFQYSADLFGKVPVYPVLGNHETNTQYYFQYFHLPENGTDGYEEHWWWKDYGNVRFIGLDSNWPYDGDVQLEWLDGVLENSCQTDSIDFVFAELHHPYKSELWTPGESDFTGSVVAKMEAFSEACGKPSIHFFGHTHGYSRGQSRDHKHLWINVATAGGAIDYWGDWPQLDYDEFSVTEDDWGFVLVEVEAGDEPKFSVKRLSRGDGDVDLDNALIDSFSVSKTDYIITTPTTIYPVDLQVTPECVILRGSSFEIEEMHGASHWQVTETSGEYSDPIGEVWEQFENLYFNVDTQEGELITEEYMWGMPENTQLWWRVRYRDKELNWSDWSDEAAFSTGISPMGENLLENPGAEQGMSVWVIDQGICEAMLAGD
;
A
#
# COMPACT_ATOMS: atom_id res chain seq x y z
N HIS A 1 15.31 17.86 25.74
CA HIS A 1 15.66 17.17 27.01
C HIS A 1 15.06 15.77 26.97
N GLU A 2 15.87 14.76 27.14
CA GLU A 2 15.50 13.36 27.26
C GLU A 2 15.35 12.98 28.74
N VAL A 3 14.32 12.18 29.06
CA VAL A 3 14.10 11.62 30.39
C VAL A 3 13.72 10.16 30.28
N GLN A 4 14.58 9.28 30.74
CA GLN A 4 14.28 7.87 30.80
C GLN A 4 13.40 7.56 32.02
N ILE A 5 12.21 7.01 31.82
CA ILE A 5 11.30 6.56 32.85
C ILE A 5 11.32 5.03 32.90
N THR A 6 11.61 4.46 34.04
CA THR A 6 11.71 2.99 34.28
C THR A 6 10.70 2.49 35.27
N GLY A 7 10.46 1.18 35.29
CA GLY A 7 9.54 0.53 36.25
C GLY A 7 8.07 0.76 35.95
N LEU A 8 7.75 1.10 34.72
CA LEU A 8 6.36 1.21 34.26
C LEU A 8 5.74 -0.17 34.04
N GLU A 9 4.48 -0.32 34.38
CA GLU A 9 3.69 -1.49 34.06
C GLU A 9 3.28 -1.41 32.54
N ARG A 10 3.19 -2.59 31.91
CA ARG A 10 2.78 -2.67 30.50
C ARG A 10 1.29 -2.38 30.31
N PHE A 11 0.91 -1.94 29.11
CA PHE A 11 -0.44 -1.61 28.69
C PHE A 11 -1.21 -0.73 29.70
N THR A 12 -0.49 0.25 30.27
CA THR A 12 -0.97 1.11 31.35
C THR A 12 -0.82 2.57 30.95
N THR A 13 -1.87 3.36 31.21
CA THR A 13 -1.85 4.80 30.97
C THR A 13 -1.19 5.53 32.11
N TYR A 14 -0.21 6.37 31.76
CA TYR A 14 0.52 7.25 32.66
C TYR A 14 0.28 8.71 32.29
N TYR A 15 0.36 9.56 33.31
CA TYR A 15 0.24 11.01 33.14
C TYR A 15 1.57 11.67 33.44
N TYR A 16 1.95 12.67 32.63
CA TYR A 16 3.18 13.40 32.83
C TYR A 16 3.00 14.90 32.64
N GLN A 17 3.92 15.67 33.19
CA GLN A 17 4.03 17.11 33.00
C GLN A 17 5.49 17.49 32.90
N ALA A 18 5.87 18.23 31.86
CA ALA A 18 7.21 18.84 31.79
C ALA A 18 7.25 20.13 32.60
N VAL A 19 8.26 20.27 33.48
CA VAL A 19 8.41 21.43 34.33
C VAL A 19 9.81 22.02 34.18
N THR A 20 9.90 23.31 33.85
CA THR A 20 11.14 24.06 33.77
C THR A 20 11.05 25.33 34.63
N GLY A 21 11.75 25.34 35.76
CA GLY A 21 11.67 26.43 36.70
C GLY A 21 10.27 26.55 37.34
N GLN A 22 9.54 27.61 36.99
CA GLN A 22 8.16 27.84 37.44
C GLN A 22 7.13 27.60 36.33
N ALA A 23 7.57 27.31 35.11
CA ALA A 23 6.70 27.03 33.99
C ALA A 23 6.48 25.51 33.89
N GLY A 24 5.23 25.11 33.70
CA GLY A 24 4.84 23.71 33.47
C GLY A 24 4.02 23.60 32.20
N SER A 25 4.20 22.51 31.46
CA SER A 25 3.30 22.15 30.37
C SER A 25 1.89 21.82 30.90
N GLN A 26 0.93 21.64 30.03
CA GLN A 26 -0.29 20.92 30.39
C GLN A 26 0.07 19.48 30.79
N VAL A 27 -0.80 18.84 31.56
CA VAL A 27 -0.67 17.41 31.87
C VAL A 27 -1.05 16.63 30.62
N GLN A 28 -0.14 15.77 30.17
CA GLN A 28 -0.35 14.88 29.05
C GLN A 28 -0.46 13.43 29.54
N SER A 29 -0.87 12.52 28.70
CA SER A 29 -0.93 11.09 28.99
C SER A 29 -0.26 10.29 27.87
N PHE A 30 0.28 9.15 28.21
CA PHE A 30 0.75 8.14 27.25
C PHE A 30 0.41 6.75 27.77
N LYS A 31 0.33 5.77 26.88
CA LYS A 31 0.09 4.37 27.22
C LYS A 31 1.30 3.53 26.86
N THR A 32 1.73 2.70 27.81
CA THR A 32 2.84 1.75 27.58
C THR A 32 2.39 0.62 26.65
N PRO A 33 3.29 0.07 25.78
CA PRO A 33 2.92 -1.01 24.86
C PRO A 33 2.59 -2.32 25.61
N PRO A 34 1.71 -3.16 25.05
CA PRO A 34 1.54 -4.55 25.48
C PRO A 34 2.70 -5.40 24.95
N PHE A 35 2.89 -6.59 25.53
CA PHE A 35 3.60 -7.66 24.85
C PHE A 35 2.66 -8.42 23.91
N ALA A 36 3.22 -9.11 22.92
CA ALA A 36 2.42 -9.95 22.03
C ALA A 36 1.59 -11.00 22.80
N SER A 37 2.13 -11.56 23.89
CA SER A 37 1.44 -12.49 24.77
C SER A 37 0.23 -11.91 25.53
N ASP A 38 0.02 -10.61 25.46
CA ASP A 38 -1.13 -9.97 26.11
C ASP A 38 -2.37 -9.98 25.21
N GLU A 39 -2.21 -10.35 23.93
CA GLU A 39 -3.28 -10.46 22.91
C GLU A 39 -4.17 -9.20 22.85
N GLN A 40 -3.52 -8.04 22.94
CA GLN A 40 -4.22 -6.76 22.91
C GLN A 40 -4.28 -6.21 21.48
N SER A 41 -5.49 -5.98 21.02
CA SER A 41 -5.74 -5.24 19.77
C SER A 41 -5.39 -3.76 19.94
N PHE A 42 -4.94 -3.12 18.88
CA PHE A 42 -4.55 -1.71 18.94
C PHE A 42 -4.76 -1.03 17.58
N ARG A 43 -4.68 0.30 17.57
CA ARG A 43 -4.74 1.12 16.35
C ARG A 43 -3.53 2.02 16.26
N PHE A 44 -3.16 2.36 15.03
CA PHE A 44 -2.15 3.38 14.76
C PHE A 44 -2.51 4.19 13.52
N VAL A 45 -1.92 5.37 13.41
CA VAL A 45 -2.02 6.22 12.22
C VAL A 45 -0.73 6.15 11.43
N ALA A 46 -0.82 6.10 10.11
CA ALA A 46 0.29 6.31 9.19
C ALA A 46 -0.01 7.52 8.30
N MET A 47 0.93 8.47 8.24
CA MET A 47 0.84 9.70 7.45
C MET A 47 2.23 10.29 7.28
N SER A 48 2.52 10.93 6.16
CA SER A 48 3.82 11.56 5.90
C SER A 48 3.71 12.79 5.03
N ASP A 49 4.86 13.37 4.68
CA ASP A 49 4.96 14.53 3.81
C ASP A 49 4.18 15.72 4.39
N MET A 50 4.62 16.12 5.59
CA MET A 50 3.97 17.15 6.41
C MET A 50 4.51 18.54 6.11
N GLN A 51 5.46 18.67 5.18
CA GLN A 51 6.08 19.92 4.81
C GLN A 51 5.03 20.95 4.37
N LYS A 52 5.23 22.17 4.78
CA LYS A 52 4.28 23.26 4.55
C LYS A 52 4.16 23.61 3.09
N SER A 53 3.00 23.37 2.50
CA SER A 53 2.67 23.79 1.14
C SER A 53 2.53 25.30 1.04
N GLY A 54 2.95 25.88 -0.08
CA GLY A 54 2.70 27.30 -0.38
C GLY A 54 1.23 27.62 -0.69
N ALA A 55 0.47 26.65 -1.21
CA ALA A 55 -0.94 26.81 -1.55
C ALA A 55 -1.84 26.64 -0.31
N ASP A 56 -1.58 25.58 0.48
CA ASP A 56 -2.34 25.25 1.69
C ASP A 56 -1.44 25.16 2.93
N PRO A 57 -0.97 26.28 3.46
CA PRO A 57 0.05 26.30 4.51
C PRO A 57 -0.44 25.80 5.88
N LEU A 58 -1.73 25.53 6.04
CA LEU A 58 -2.35 25.00 7.25
C LEU A 58 -2.90 23.58 7.07
N LYS A 59 -2.63 22.93 5.96
CA LYS A 59 -3.18 21.59 5.68
C LYS A 59 -2.73 20.56 6.72
N TYR A 60 -1.48 20.61 7.15
CA TYR A 60 -1.00 19.72 8.21
C TYR A 60 -1.74 19.95 9.54
N ASP A 61 -1.97 21.20 9.92
CA ASP A 61 -2.80 21.54 11.09
C ASP A 61 -4.21 20.94 10.98
N GLU A 62 -4.84 21.10 9.81
CA GLU A 62 -6.16 20.54 9.49
C GLU A 62 -6.16 19.01 9.58
N VAL A 63 -5.17 18.31 8.98
CA VAL A 63 -5.10 16.86 9.03
C VAL A 63 -4.93 16.35 10.46
N ILE A 64 -4.18 17.05 11.32
CA ILE A 64 -4.04 16.68 12.73
C ILE A 64 -5.35 16.95 13.51
N HIS A 65 -5.90 18.15 13.43
CA HIS A 65 -6.99 18.58 14.32
C HIS A 65 -8.36 18.16 13.79
N ASP A 66 -8.71 18.60 12.58
CA ASP A 66 -9.99 18.29 11.95
C ASP A 66 -10.00 16.88 11.31
N GLY A 67 -8.82 16.33 11.04
CA GLY A 67 -8.63 14.97 10.58
C GLY A 67 -8.55 13.98 11.73
N VAL A 68 -7.35 13.70 12.22
CA VAL A 68 -7.07 12.62 13.17
C VAL A 68 -7.83 12.81 14.49
N LEU A 69 -7.67 13.96 15.16
CA LEU A 69 -8.25 14.18 16.51
C LEU A 69 -9.78 14.20 16.49
N ASP A 70 -10.39 14.88 15.52
CA ASP A 70 -11.85 14.88 15.37
C ASP A 70 -12.40 13.49 15.01
N TYR A 71 -11.69 12.73 14.18
CA TYR A 71 -12.09 11.34 13.89
C TYR A 71 -12.10 10.47 15.15
N LEU A 72 -11.06 10.59 16.02
CA LEU A 72 -11.03 9.87 17.30
C LEU A 72 -12.17 10.28 18.21
N GLU A 73 -12.50 11.59 18.29
CA GLU A 73 -13.58 12.09 19.13
C GLU A 73 -14.96 11.60 18.65
N GLN A 74 -15.18 11.55 17.34
CA GLN A 74 -16.47 11.18 16.75
C GLN A 74 -16.69 9.65 16.71
N ASN A 75 -15.63 8.85 16.56
CA ASN A 75 -15.74 7.43 16.24
C ASN A 75 -15.19 6.49 17.32
N LEU A 76 -14.34 7.00 18.24
CA LEU A 76 -13.69 6.20 19.28
C LEU A 76 -13.91 6.82 20.67
N THR A 77 -12.89 6.78 21.54
CA THR A 77 -13.03 7.35 22.90
C THR A 77 -12.77 8.86 22.94
N GLY A 78 -12.08 9.41 21.91
CA GLY A 78 -11.61 10.78 21.87
C GLY A 78 -10.37 11.05 22.74
N VAL A 79 -9.81 10.00 23.34
CA VAL A 79 -8.56 10.10 24.14
C VAL A 79 -7.44 9.49 23.33
N ALA A 80 -6.63 10.31 22.66
CA ALA A 80 -5.62 9.85 21.70
C ALA A 80 -4.67 8.77 22.30
N SER A 81 -4.24 8.90 23.56
CA SER A 81 -3.39 7.89 24.21
C SER A 81 -4.09 6.55 24.52
N GLU A 82 -5.42 6.49 24.48
CA GLU A 82 -6.18 5.24 24.59
C GLU A 82 -6.55 4.67 23.24
N ASP A 83 -6.78 5.54 22.25
CA ASP A 83 -7.26 5.18 20.93
C ASP A 83 -6.14 4.76 19.98
N LEU A 84 -4.94 5.35 20.15
CA LEU A 84 -3.79 5.12 19.27
C LEU A 84 -2.57 4.59 20.04
N ALA A 85 -1.94 3.58 19.48
CA ALA A 85 -0.70 3.00 19.95
C ALA A 85 0.53 3.83 19.58
N LEU A 86 0.56 4.30 18.34
CA LEU A 86 1.67 5.04 17.75
C LEU A 86 1.24 5.79 16.47
N VAL A 87 2.12 6.63 15.97
CA VAL A 87 2.04 7.23 14.63
C VAL A 87 3.31 6.84 13.87
N LEU A 88 3.15 6.31 12.65
CA LEU A 88 4.24 6.10 11.68
C LEU A 88 4.33 7.30 10.75
N ILE A 89 5.57 7.74 10.48
CA ILE A 89 5.83 8.85 9.56
C ILE A 89 6.94 8.45 8.57
N PRO A 90 6.55 7.97 7.37
CA PRO A 90 7.51 7.64 6.31
C PRO A 90 8.24 8.86 5.70
N GLY A 91 8.80 9.75 6.53
CA GLY A 91 9.67 10.86 6.11
C GLY A 91 8.97 12.16 5.78
N ASP A 92 9.77 13.16 5.41
CA ASP A 92 9.39 14.51 5.02
C ASP A 92 8.49 15.22 6.05
N LEU A 93 9.04 15.35 7.27
CA LEU A 93 8.38 15.99 8.40
C LEU A 93 8.34 17.52 8.25
N VAL A 94 9.36 18.10 7.58
CA VAL A 94 9.52 19.52 7.35
C VAL A 94 10.04 19.79 5.94
N ASP A 95 9.83 20.97 5.38
CA ASP A 95 10.36 21.35 4.04
C ASP A 95 11.89 21.47 4.01
N SER A 96 12.53 21.81 5.14
CA SER A 96 13.98 21.85 5.26
C SER A 96 14.44 21.43 6.64
N GLY A 97 14.97 20.22 6.75
CA GLY A 97 15.45 19.64 8.01
C GLY A 97 16.52 20.45 8.72
N ASN A 98 17.30 21.28 7.98
CA ASN A 98 18.32 22.16 8.57
C ASN A 98 17.73 23.46 9.17
N SER A 99 16.44 23.71 9.01
CA SER A 99 15.77 24.91 9.56
C SER A 99 15.16 24.62 10.91
N TYR A 100 15.84 25.02 12.01
CA TYR A 100 15.26 24.93 13.36
C TYR A 100 13.86 25.49 13.48
N TYR A 101 13.59 26.62 12.79
CA TYR A 101 12.30 27.28 12.77
C TYR A 101 11.19 26.40 12.26
N GLN A 102 11.43 25.63 11.19
CA GLN A 102 10.41 24.76 10.61
C GLN A 102 10.06 23.59 11.56
N TRP A 103 11.04 23.02 12.26
CA TRP A 103 10.75 22.03 13.28
C TRP A 103 9.82 22.52 14.37
N GLU A 104 10.05 23.75 14.86
CA GLU A 104 9.26 24.32 15.94
C GLU A 104 7.89 24.81 15.48
N GLU A 105 7.82 25.58 14.36
CA GLU A 105 6.62 26.31 13.97
C GLU A 105 5.81 25.64 12.85
N ASP A 106 6.44 24.82 12.00
CA ASP A 106 5.73 24.16 10.92
C ASP A 106 5.42 22.68 11.23
N PHE A 107 6.11 22.07 12.21
CA PHE A 107 5.88 20.69 12.61
C PHE A 107 5.32 20.55 14.04
N PHE A 108 6.13 20.82 15.08
CA PHE A 108 5.69 20.56 16.47
C PHE A 108 4.54 21.42 16.92
N GLN A 109 4.42 22.67 16.42
CA GLN A 109 3.33 23.54 16.79
C GLN A 109 1.96 22.95 16.46
N TYR A 110 1.82 22.30 15.30
CA TYR A 110 0.57 21.71 14.84
C TYR A 110 0.31 20.31 15.40
N SER A 111 1.35 19.56 15.71
CA SER A 111 1.24 18.16 16.13
C SER A 111 1.27 17.96 17.65
N ALA A 112 1.53 19.01 18.44
CA ALA A 112 1.71 18.89 19.90
C ALA A 112 0.54 18.23 20.63
N ASP A 113 -0.69 18.46 20.19
CA ASP A 113 -1.90 17.92 20.81
C ASP A 113 -2.06 16.40 20.54
N LEU A 114 -1.48 15.88 19.49
CA LEU A 114 -1.42 14.46 19.16
C LEU A 114 -0.12 13.82 19.73
N PHE A 115 1.05 14.32 19.35
CA PHE A 115 2.35 13.72 19.67
C PHE A 115 2.77 13.87 21.14
N GLY A 116 2.15 14.79 21.88
CA GLY A 116 2.26 14.83 23.34
C GLY A 116 1.57 13.66 24.04
N LYS A 117 0.77 12.84 23.33
CA LYS A 117 -0.03 11.75 23.91
C LYS A 117 0.25 10.40 23.25
N VAL A 118 0.73 10.41 21.99
CA VAL A 118 0.93 9.20 21.19
C VAL A 118 2.40 9.13 20.75
N PRO A 119 3.10 8.02 20.94
CA PRO A 119 4.46 7.83 20.46
C PRO A 119 4.55 7.97 18.95
N VAL A 120 5.62 8.60 18.48
CA VAL A 120 5.88 8.83 17.06
C VAL A 120 7.14 8.06 16.65
N TYR A 121 7.04 7.36 15.55
CA TYR A 121 8.13 6.61 14.93
C TYR A 121 8.30 7.09 13.50
N PRO A 122 9.18 8.08 13.25
CA PRO A 122 9.47 8.54 11.90
C PRO A 122 10.65 7.81 11.29
N VAL A 123 10.77 7.89 9.95
CA VAL A 123 12.02 7.68 9.22
C VAL A 123 12.45 8.97 8.53
N LEU A 124 13.69 9.03 8.03
CA LEU A 124 14.19 10.19 7.30
C LEU A 124 13.61 10.24 5.88
N GLY A 125 13.06 11.40 5.50
CA GLY A 125 12.78 11.74 4.12
C GLY A 125 13.94 12.53 3.48
N ASN A 126 13.82 12.88 2.21
CA ASN A 126 14.86 13.64 1.51
C ASN A 126 14.92 15.12 1.98
N HIS A 127 13.85 15.67 2.53
CA HIS A 127 13.79 17.01 3.09
C HIS A 127 14.53 17.14 4.43
N GLU A 128 14.65 16.07 5.21
CA GLU A 128 15.46 16.05 6.45
C GLU A 128 16.95 16.15 6.18
N THR A 129 17.43 15.74 5.00
CA THR A 129 18.86 15.88 4.60
C THR A 129 19.86 15.38 5.64
N ASN A 130 19.54 14.34 6.38
CA ASN A 130 20.34 13.79 7.49
C ASN A 130 20.71 14.84 8.55
N THR A 131 19.76 15.73 8.90
CA THR A 131 19.99 16.83 9.83
C THR A 131 20.19 16.37 11.27
N GLN A 132 21.06 17.06 12.01
CA GLN A 132 21.21 16.84 13.46
C GLN A 132 19.90 17.06 14.24
N TYR A 133 18.96 17.88 13.75
CA TYR A 133 17.70 18.14 14.45
C TYR A 133 16.84 16.90 14.53
N TYR A 134 16.75 16.09 13.48
CA TYR A 134 16.04 14.83 13.51
C TYR A 134 16.53 13.94 14.66
N PHE A 135 17.82 13.67 14.75
CA PHE A 135 18.44 12.85 15.81
C PHE A 135 18.44 13.53 17.20
N GLN A 136 18.13 14.82 17.30
CA GLN A 136 17.95 15.51 18.58
C GLN A 136 16.51 15.48 19.09
N TYR A 137 15.54 15.39 18.18
CA TYR A 137 14.14 15.38 18.53
C TYR A 137 13.59 13.97 18.70
N PHE A 138 14.08 13.00 17.95
CA PHE A 138 13.59 11.62 17.99
C PHE A 138 14.66 10.69 18.60
N HIS A 139 14.22 9.84 19.53
CA HIS A 139 15.01 8.76 20.10
C HIS A 139 14.42 7.44 19.64
N LEU A 140 14.90 6.96 18.54
CA LEU A 140 14.45 5.71 17.94
C LEU A 140 15.25 4.52 18.50
N PRO A 141 14.80 3.28 18.28
CA PRO A 141 15.55 2.11 18.73
C PRO A 141 16.95 2.07 18.09
N GLU A 142 17.97 1.94 18.92
CA GLU A 142 19.39 1.83 18.50
C GLU A 142 19.77 0.35 18.21
N ASN A 143 18.92 -0.36 17.45
CA ASN A 143 19.11 -1.77 17.10
C ASN A 143 19.37 -2.01 15.62
N GLY A 144 19.74 -0.93 14.92
CA GLY A 144 20.26 -0.95 13.57
C GLY A 144 21.70 -1.52 13.50
N THR A 145 22.36 -1.32 12.39
CA THR A 145 23.77 -1.68 12.22
C THR A 145 24.65 -0.68 12.96
N ASP A 146 25.72 -1.13 13.63
CA ASP A 146 26.67 -0.26 14.33
C ASP A 146 27.20 0.86 13.41
N GLY A 147 27.06 2.10 13.83
CA GLY A 147 27.43 3.30 13.09
C GLY A 147 26.33 3.87 12.18
N TYR A 148 25.15 3.27 12.21
CA TYR A 148 23.95 3.70 11.52
C TYR A 148 22.71 3.73 12.43
N GLU A 149 22.95 3.97 13.71
CA GLU A 149 21.91 4.03 14.74
C GLU A 149 20.84 5.08 14.34
N GLU A 150 19.59 4.76 14.57
CA GLU A 150 18.41 5.58 14.24
C GLU A 150 18.15 5.84 12.74
N HIS A 151 19.06 5.45 11.82
CA HIS A 151 18.77 5.44 10.38
C HIS A 151 17.83 4.31 9.99
N TRP A 152 18.05 3.12 10.60
CA TRP A 152 17.13 2.00 10.50
C TRP A 152 17.06 1.26 11.83
N TRP A 153 15.84 0.82 12.11
CA TRP A 153 15.49 0.28 13.42
C TRP A 153 14.30 -0.68 13.33
N TRP A 154 14.06 -1.45 14.35
CA TRP A 154 12.82 -2.18 14.53
C TRP A 154 12.27 -2.06 15.94
N LYS A 155 10.94 -2.24 16.08
CA LYS A 155 10.21 -2.16 17.34
C LYS A 155 9.01 -3.08 17.30
N ASP A 156 8.84 -3.89 18.37
CA ASP A 156 7.63 -4.68 18.56
C ASP A 156 6.58 -3.88 19.35
N TYR A 157 5.34 -3.92 18.88
CA TYR A 157 4.17 -3.47 19.61
C TYR A 157 3.08 -4.54 19.47
N GLY A 158 2.68 -5.18 20.59
CA GLY A 158 1.78 -6.34 20.53
C GLY A 158 2.34 -7.43 19.60
N ASN A 159 1.52 -7.86 18.69
CA ASN A 159 1.83 -8.92 17.71
C ASN A 159 2.41 -8.39 16.37
N VAL A 160 2.81 -7.14 16.31
CA VAL A 160 3.41 -6.51 15.11
C VAL A 160 4.85 -6.13 15.35
N ARG A 161 5.71 -6.40 14.39
CA ARG A 161 7.04 -5.80 14.27
C ARG A 161 7.01 -4.65 13.29
N PHE A 162 7.31 -3.46 13.77
CA PHE A 162 7.53 -2.25 12.97
C PHE A 162 9.01 -2.14 12.61
N ILE A 163 9.33 -1.78 11.37
CA ILE A 163 10.69 -1.63 10.85
C ILE A 163 10.76 -0.27 10.15
N GLY A 164 11.64 0.61 10.63
CA GLY A 164 11.98 1.85 9.93
C GLY A 164 13.23 1.67 9.09
N LEU A 165 13.22 2.20 7.86
CA LEU A 165 14.31 2.12 6.90
C LEU A 165 14.64 3.51 6.34
N ASP A 166 15.90 3.76 6.04
CA ASP A 166 16.36 4.99 5.40
C ASP A 166 16.63 4.74 3.92
N SER A 167 15.75 5.22 3.07
CA SER A 167 15.83 5.09 1.61
C SER A 167 16.63 6.23 0.95
N ASN A 168 17.28 7.09 1.73
CA ASN A 168 18.09 8.19 1.22
C ASN A 168 19.52 7.74 0.90
N TRP A 169 20.10 8.27 -0.18
CA TRP A 169 21.52 8.14 -0.44
C TRP A 169 22.35 8.87 0.65
N PRO A 170 23.40 8.29 1.22
CA PRO A 170 24.07 7.03 0.87
C PRO A 170 23.65 5.82 1.74
N TYR A 171 22.51 5.84 2.36
CA TYR A 171 22.02 4.82 3.30
C TYR A 171 21.26 3.70 2.59
N ASP A 172 20.83 3.92 1.36
CA ASP A 172 20.09 3.05 0.45
C ASP A 172 20.95 1.90 -0.14
N GLY A 173 21.58 1.11 0.72
CA GLY A 173 22.57 0.13 0.26
C GLY A 173 22.54 -1.22 0.96
N ASP A 174 23.48 -2.09 0.53
CA ASP A 174 23.57 -3.49 0.94
C ASP A 174 23.66 -3.69 2.45
N VAL A 175 24.32 -2.77 3.19
CA VAL A 175 24.47 -2.86 4.66
C VAL A 175 23.12 -2.88 5.35
N GLN A 176 22.19 -2.05 4.90
CA GLN A 176 20.84 -1.99 5.42
C GLN A 176 20.02 -3.21 4.98
N LEU A 177 20.18 -3.63 3.72
CA LEU A 177 19.49 -4.81 3.19
C LEU A 177 19.92 -6.12 3.88
N GLU A 178 21.20 -6.27 4.22
CA GLU A 178 21.72 -7.41 5.00
C GLU A 178 21.16 -7.39 6.44
N TRP A 179 21.06 -6.22 7.06
CA TRP A 179 20.44 -6.08 8.37
C TRP A 179 18.95 -6.43 8.32
N LEU A 180 18.23 -5.97 7.28
CA LEU A 180 16.81 -6.29 7.07
C LEU A 180 16.58 -7.81 6.95
N ASP A 181 17.44 -8.53 6.22
CA ASP A 181 17.37 -10.00 6.13
C ASP A 181 17.40 -10.64 7.52
N GLY A 182 18.31 -10.19 8.40
CA GLY A 182 18.41 -10.68 9.77
C GLY A 182 17.17 -10.37 10.61
N VAL A 183 16.57 -9.19 10.45
CA VAL A 183 15.34 -8.80 11.14
C VAL A 183 14.15 -9.63 10.66
N LEU A 184 14.02 -9.85 9.35
CA LEU A 184 12.95 -10.65 8.77
C LEU A 184 13.09 -12.13 9.17
N GLU A 185 14.31 -12.69 9.16
CA GLU A 185 14.55 -14.05 9.64
C GLU A 185 14.16 -14.22 11.12
N ASN A 186 14.54 -13.26 11.97
CA ASN A 186 14.14 -13.24 13.38
C ASN A 186 12.62 -13.12 13.53
N SER A 187 11.98 -12.27 12.71
CA SER A 187 10.52 -12.11 12.72
C SER A 187 9.79 -13.39 12.31
N CYS A 188 10.36 -14.12 11.36
CA CYS A 188 9.85 -15.43 10.95
C CYS A 188 9.89 -16.46 12.09
N GLN A 189 10.98 -16.48 12.84
CA GLN A 189 11.22 -17.42 13.96
C GLN A 189 10.49 -17.02 15.25
N THR A 190 9.92 -15.81 15.31
CA THR A 190 9.22 -15.32 16.51
C THR A 190 7.72 -15.59 16.39
N ASP A 191 7.25 -16.67 17.01
CA ASP A 191 5.84 -17.12 16.92
C ASP A 191 4.82 -16.05 17.36
N SER A 192 5.22 -15.17 18.28
CA SER A 192 4.35 -14.10 18.80
C SER A 192 4.22 -12.88 17.88
N ILE A 193 4.97 -12.80 16.80
CA ILE A 193 4.82 -11.78 15.75
C ILE A 193 3.94 -12.36 14.65
N ASP A 194 2.81 -11.71 14.40
CA ASP A 194 1.85 -12.10 13.36
C ASP A 194 2.06 -11.32 12.08
N PHE A 195 2.49 -10.05 12.18
CA PHE A 195 2.64 -9.13 11.07
C PHE A 195 3.97 -8.39 11.11
N VAL A 196 4.48 -8.01 9.95
CA VAL A 196 5.65 -7.13 9.81
C VAL A 196 5.25 -5.91 8.98
N PHE A 197 5.37 -4.72 9.57
CA PHE A 197 5.09 -3.46 8.90
C PHE A 197 6.38 -2.65 8.81
N ALA A 198 6.78 -2.33 7.59
CA ALA A 198 7.93 -1.48 7.33
C ALA A 198 7.48 -0.07 6.95
N GLU A 199 8.35 0.91 7.15
CA GLU A 199 8.20 2.24 6.60
C GLU A 199 9.53 2.74 6.04
N LEU A 200 9.46 3.46 4.93
CA LEU A 200 10.58 4.13 4.28
C LEU A 200 10.03 5.27 3.40
N HIS A 201 10.88 6.20 2.99
CA HIS A 201 10.35 7.39 2.34
C HIS A 201 10.04 7.19 0.85
N HIS A 202 11.01 6.72 0.05
CA HIS A 202 10.84 6.64 -1.40
C HIS A 202 10.01 5.41 -1.84
N PRO A 203 9.09 5.55 -2.82
CA PRO A 203 8.34 4.43 -3.38
C PRO A 203 9.22 3.50 -4.23
N TYR A 204 8.79 2.25 -4.42
CA TYR A 204 9.30 1.39 -5.50
C TYR A 204 8.68 1.81 -6.84
N LYS A 205 7.37 1.99 -6.86
CA LYS A 205 6.56 2.44 -8.00
C LYS A 205 5.62 3.53 -7.52
N SER A 206 5.27 4.47 -8.39
CA SER A 206 4.30 5.51 -8.12
C SER A 206 3.52 5.87 -9.37
N GLU A 207 2.19 5.85 -9.28
CA GLU A 207 1.32 6.25 -10.37
C GLU A 207 1.18 7.77 -10.51
N LEU A 208 1.39 8.52 -9.41
CA LEU A 208 1.29 9.98 -9.42
C LEU A 208 2.56 10.66 -9.93
N TRP A 209 3.74 10.18 -9.53
CA TRP A 209 5.03 10.80 -9.87
C TRP A 209 6.13 9.74 -10.04
N THR A 210 6.24 9.16 -11.24
CA THR A 210 7.23 8.13 -11.55
C THR A 210 8.70 8.54 -11.33
N PRO A 211 9.13 9.85 -11.46
CA PRO A 211 10.50 10.23 -11.14
C PRO A 211 10.91 10.06 -9.67
N GLY A 212 9.95 9.89 -8.75
CA GLY A 212 10.20 9.64 -7.33
C GLY A 212 10.57 8.19 -6.98
N GLU A 213 10.50 7.27 -7.93
CA GLU A 213 10.72 5.83 -7.72
C GLU A 213 12.16 5.49 -7.34
N SER A 214 12.32 4.40 -6.57
CA SER A 214 13.60 3.94 -6.04
C SER A 214 13.78 2.42 -6.18
N ASP A 215 14.87 2.01 -6.84
CA ASP A 215 15.26 0.59 -6.95
C ASP A 215 15.60 -0.03 -5.59
N PHE A 216 16.07 0.79 -4.63
CA PHE A 216 16.31 0.31 -3.27
C PHE A 216 15.01 -0.20 -2.64
N THR A 217 13.93 0.57 -2.76
CA THR A 217 12.61 0.15 -2.26
C THR A 217 12.13 -1.11 -2.98
N GLY A 218 12.42 -1.27 -4.28
CA GLY A 218 12.16 -2.52 -5.00
C GLY A 218 12.88 -3.72 -4.38
N SER A 219 14.12 -3.53 -3.90
CA SER A 219 14.87 -4.57 -3.17
C SER A 219 14.25 -4.88 -1.80
N VAL A 220 13.72 -3.87 -1.10
CA VAL A 220 12.97 -4.06 0.16
C VAL A 220 11.69 -4.83 -0.09
N VAL A 221 10.91 -4.46 -1.11
CA VAL A 221 9.69 -5.16 -1.52
C VAL A 221 9.97 -6.64 -1.76
N ALA A 222 10.98 -6.97 -2.56
CA ALA A 222 11.33 -8.36 -2.85
C ALA A 222 11.66 -9.17 -1.58
N LYS A 223 12.31 -8.56 -0.59
CA LYS A 223 12.60 -9.21 0.70
C LYS A 223 11.33 -9.39 1.55
N MET A 224 10.44 -8.43 1.57
CA MET A 224 9.17 -8.50 2.29
C MET A 224 8.24 -9.57 1.67
N GLU A 225 8.21 -9.67 0.35
CA GLU A 225 7.50 -10.72 -0.38
C GLU A 225 8.03 -12.11 -0.02
N ALA A 226 9.35 -12.32 -0.11
CA ALA A 226 9.98 -13.57 0.26
C ALA A 226 9.73 -13.95 1.72
N PHE A 227 9.71 -12.97 2.64
CA PHE A 227 9.34 -13.16 4.04
C PHE A 227 7.88 -13.62 4.16
N SER A 228 6.93 -12.91 3.53
CA SER A 228 5.51 -13.25 3.63
C SER A 228 5.22 -14.65 3.10
N GLU A 229 5.87 -15.05 2.00
CA GLU A 229 5.76 -16.40 1.44
C GLU A 229 6.35 -17.46 2.37
N ALA A 230 7.59 -17.27 2.81
CA ALA A 230 8.29 -18.28 3.60
C ALA A 230 7.70 -18.48 5.01
N CYS A 231 7.13 -17.44 5.59
CA CYS A 231 6.71 -17.40 6.99
C CYS A 231 5.19 -17.46 7.17
N GLY A 232 4.40 -17.27 6.10
CA GLY A 232 2.95 -17.17 6.18
C GLY A 232 2.47 -15.98 7.03
N LYS A 233 3.26 -14.89 7.06
CA LYS A 233 2.95 -13.68 7.83
C LYS A 233 2.74 -12.52 6.86
N PRO A 234 1.53 -11.94 6.81
CA PRO A 234 1.28 -10.78 5.98
C PRO A 234 2.16 -9.59 6.37
N SER A 235 2.51 -8.77 5.40
CA SER A 235 3.36 -7.61 5.60
C SER A 235 2.86 -6.38 4.83
N ILE A 236 3.28 -5.19 5.29
CA ILE A 236 3.03 -3.91 4.64
C ILE A 236 4.34 -3.16 4.57
N HIS A 237 4.55 -2.36 3.51
CA HIS A 237 5.41 -1.19 3.60
C HIS A 237 4.61 0.08 3.34
N PHE A 238 4.79 1.04 4.25
CA PHE A 238 4.29 2.40 4.11
C PHE A 238 5.38 3.27 3.51
N PHE A 239 5.00 4.14 2.59
CA PHE A 239 5.94 5.06 1.97
C PHE A 239 5.34 6.46 1.78
N GLY A 240 6.18 7.42 1.43
CA GLY A 240 5.84 8.82 1.18
C GLY A 240 6.38 9.30 -0.15
N HIS A 241 6.88 10.55 -0.17
CA HIS A 241 7.62 11.18 -1.25
C HIS A 241 6.79 11.57 -2.47
N THR A 242 5.88 10.75 -2.92
CA THR A 242 4.94 11.06 -4.01
C THR A 242 3.61 11.41 -3.40
N HIS A 243 3.28 12.72 -3.47
CA HIS A 243 2.22 13.30 -2.63
C HIS A 243 0.83 12.92 -3.09
N GLY A 244 0.28 11.92 -2.45
CA GLY A 244 -1.04 11.34 -2.66
C GLY A 244 -1.20 10.04 -1.90
N TYR A 245 -2.31 9.39 -2.08
CA TYR A 245 -2.59 8.07 -1.52
C TYR A 245 -2.51 7.01 -2.63
N SER A 246 -1.89 5.89 -2.35
CA SER A 246 -2.00 4.71 -3.21
C SER A 246 -2.07 3.45 -2.38
N ARG A 247 -2.87 2.48 -2.82
CA ARG A 247 -2.88 1.13 -2.32
C ARG A 247 -2.54 0.15 -3.42
N GLY A 248 -1.39 -0.46 -3.28
CA GLY A 248 -0.93 -1.55 -4.12
C GLY A 248 -0.74 -2.84 -3.34
N GLN A 249 -0.53 -3.93 -4.06
CA GLN A 249 -0.30 -5.25 -3.50
C GLN A 249 0.52 -6.12 -4.42
N SER A 250 1.36 -6.95 -3.85
CA SER A 250 2.08 -7.96 -4.62
C SER A 250 1.13 -9.02 -5.15
N ARG A 251 1.28 -9.43 -6.42
CA ARG A 251 0.39 -10.41 -7.05
C ARG A 251 0.36 -11.75 -6.30
N ASP A 252 1.51 -12.30 -6.00
CA ASP A 252 1.63 -13.68 -5.51
C ASP A 252 1.85 -13.79 -3.99
N HIS A 253 1.99 -12.65 -3.29
CA HIS A 253 2.36 -12.61 -1.86
C HIS A 253 1.37 -11.75 -1.06
N LYS A 254 1.19 -12.05 0.22
CA LYS A 254 0.43 -11.19 1.16
C LYS A 254 1.28 -10.01 1.61
N HIS A 255 1.71 -9.18 0.66
CA HIS A 255 2.47 -7.97 0.90
C HIS A 255 1.77 -6.76 0.26
N LEU A 256 1.53 -5.73 1.05
CA LEU A 256 0.83 -4.51 0.67
C LEU A 256 1.78 -3.32 0.57
N TRP A 257 1.48 -2.41 -0.35
CA TRP A 257 2.22 -1.18 -0.64
C TRP A 257 1.29 -0.01 -0.39
N ILE A 258 1.58 0.84 0.59
CA ILE A 258 0.66 1.91 0.97
C ILE A 258 1.39 3.24 0.99
N ASN A 259 1.06 4.11 0.04
CA ASN A 259 1.47 5.51 0.04
C ASN A 259 0.63 6.29 1.05
N VAL A 260 1.28 7.07 1.91
CA VAL A 260 0.63 7.89 2.94
C VAL A 260 1.10 9.35 2.90
N ALA A 261 1.65 9.80 1.77
CA ALA A 261 2.22 11.13 1.55
C ALA A 261 1.15 12.23 1.43
N THR A 262 0.27 12.35 2.41
CA THR A 262 -0.96 13.15 2.30
C THR A 262 -1.21 14.08 3.48
N ALA A 263 -0.20 14.33 4.34
CA ALA A 263 -0.46 15.04 5.58
C ALA A 263 -0.31 16.59 5.50
N GLY A 264 0.32 17.13 4.44
CA GLY A 264 0.52 18.59 4.39
C GLY A 264 1.20 19.12 3.14
N GLY A 265 2.07 18.32 2.51
CA GLY A 265 2.75 18.66 1.27
C GLY A 265 1.80 18.99 0.11
N ALA A 266 2.31 19.71 -0.89
CA ALA A 266 1.51 19.99 -2.09
C ALA A 266 1.24 18.67 -2.82
N ILE A 267 -0.01 18.39 -3.12
CA ILE A 267 -0.41 17.15 -3.81
C ILE A 267 0.22 17.09 -5.22
N ASP A 268 0.64 15.89 -5.63
CA ASP A 268 1.01 15.55 -6.98
C ASP A 268 -0.27 15.22 -7.78
N TYR A 269 -0.92 16.26 -8.30
CA TYR A 269 -2.20 16.10 -8.99
C TYR A 269 -2.07 15.28 -10.26
N TRP A 270 -3.12 14.54 -10.58
CA TRP A 270 -3.24 13.83 -11.82
C TRP A 270 -2.95 14.71 -13.04
N GLY A 271 -2.05 14.29 -13.90
CA GLY A 271 -1.68 15.00 -15.14
C GLY A 271 -0.55 16.01 -15.01
N ASP A 272 -0.07 16.33 -13.80
CA ASP A 272 1.02 17.30 -13.59
C ASP A 272 2.39 16.69 -13.89
N TRP A 273 2.57 15.39 -13.65
CA TRP A 273 3.85 14.68 -13.73
C TRP A 273 3.79 13.48 -14.69
N PRO A 274 4.94 12.90 -15.08
CA PRO A 274 4.97 11.60 -15.76
C PRO A 274 4.34 10.54 -14.88
N GLN A 275 3.39 9.78 -15.44
CA GLN A 275 2.55 8.81 -14.76
C GLN A 275 2.55 7.49 -15.52
N LEU A 276 2.33 6.40 -14.81
CA LEU A 276 2.12 5.07 -15.36
C LEU A 276 1.01 4.39 -14.55
N ASP A 277 0.20 3.60 -15.23
CA ASP A 277 -0.75 2.67 -14.61
C ASP A 277 0.00 1.36 -14.35
N TYR A 278 0.09 0.95 -13.11
CA TYR A 278 0.78 -0.27 -12.68
C TYR A 278 -0.21 -1.32 -12.20
N ASP A 279 -0.06 -2.54 -12.68
CA ASP A 279 -0.92 -3.67 -12.31
C ASP A 279 -0.99 -3.94 -10.79
N GLU A 280 0.02 -3.50 -10.02
CA GLU A 280 0.07 -3.70 -8.58
C GLU A 280 -0.85 -2.78 -7.81
N PHE A 281 -1.19 -1.60 -8.33
CA PHE A 281 -2.07 -0.66 -7.61
C PHE A 281 -3.54 -0.90 -7.93
N SER A 282 -4.37 -0.83 -6.91
CA SER A 282 -5.83 -0.92 -7.03
C SER A 282 -6.50 0.43 -6.83
N VAL A 283 -5.89 1.31 -6.05
CA VAL A 283 -6.42 2.64 -5.74
C VAL A 283 -5.28 3.64 -5.70
N THR A 284 -5.45 4.73 -6.42
CA THR A 284 -4.57 5.90 -6.33
C THR A 284 -5.41 7.18 -6.36
N GLU A 285 -5.19 8.06 -5.39
CA GLU A 285 -5.97 9.28 -5.18
C GLU A 285 -5.05 10.46 -4.87
N ASP A 286 -5.30 11.59 -5.52
CA ASP A 286 -4.55 12.84 -5.38
C ASP A 286 -5.18 13.78 -4.34
N ASP A 287 -5.35 13.31 -3.11
CA ASP A 287 -5.97 14.05 -2.02
C ASP A 287 -5.19 13.99 -0.69
N TRP A 288 -5.48 14.94 0.22
CA TRP A 288 -4.93 14.94 1.57
C TRP A 288 -5.71 14.03 2.51
N GLY A 289 -5.08 13.63 3.61
CA GLY A 289 -5.72 12.85 4.67
C GLY A 289 -4.73 11.98 5.43
N PHE A 290 -5.20 10.88 5.97
CA PHE A 290 -4.40 9.94 6.75
C PHE A 290 -4.91 8.51 6.63
N VAL A 291 -4.08 7.57 7.04
CA VAL A 291 -4.43 6.14 7.10
C VAL A 291 -4.53 5.71 8.56
N LEU A 292 -5.65 5.08 8.91
CA LEU A 292 -5.86 4.44 10.20
C LEU A 292 -5.78 2.92 10.03
N VAL A 293 -4.92 2.29 10.81
CA VAL A 293 -4.77 0.83 10.83
C VAL A 293 -5.24 0.29 12.18
N GLU A 294 -6.10 -0.71 12.15
CA GLU A 294 -6.52 -1.48 13.33
C GLU A 294 -5.94 -2.88 13.24
N VAL A 295 -5.22 -3.30 14.28
CA VAL A 295 -4.63 -4.63 14.39
C VAL A 295 -5.36 -5.41 15.46
N GLU A 296 -5.89 -6.56 15.09
CA GLU A 296 -6.54 -7.50 15.99
C GLU A 296 -5.55 -8.62 16.33
N ALA A 297 -5.43 -8.91 17.62
CA ALA A 297 -4.63 -10.00 18.13
C ALA A 297 -5.51 -11.15 18.63
N GLY A 298 -4.94 -12.31 18.94
CA GLY A 298 -5.63 -13.47 19.47
C GLY A 298 -5.60 -14.67 18.51
N ASP A 299 -6.64 -15.49 18.53
CA ASP A 299 -6.67 -16.77 17.78
C ASP A 299 -6.74 -16.59 16.25
N GLU A 300 -7.35 -15.49 15.79
CA GLU A 300 -7.50 -15.15 14.36
C GLU A 300 -6.97 -13.73 14.13
N PRO A 301 -5.64 -13.53 14.15
CA PRO A 301 -5.08 -12.21 13.99
C PRO A 301 -5.31 -11.68 12.57
N LYS A 302 -5.73 -10.42 12.51
CA LYS A 302 -5.93 -9.67 11.26
C LYS A 302 -5.60 -8.19 11.45
N PHE A 303 -5.41 -7.48 10.37
CA PHE A 303 -5.41 -6.03 10.39
C PHE A 303 -6.41 -5.47 9.37
N SER A 304 -6.93 -4.30 9.66
CA SER A 304 -7.80 -3.53 8.78
C SER A 304 -7.23 -2.15 8.57
N VAL A 305 -7.34 -1.64 7.37
CA VAL A 305 -6.83 -0.33 6.96
C VAL A 305 -7.98 0.51 6.46
N LYS A 306 -7.98 1.80 6.83
CA LYS A 306 -8.93 2.80 6.35
C LYS A 306 -8.18 4.03 5.88
N ARG A 307 -8.45 4.45 4.66
CA ARG A 307 -8.02 5.75 4.14
C ARG A 307 -9.10 6.78 4.42
N LEU A 308 -8.77 7.83 5.15
CA LEU A 308 -9.65 8.95 5.51
C LEU A 308 -9.19 10.20 4.77
N SER A 309 -10.01 10.68 3.83
CA SER A 309 -9.71 11.82 2.97
C SER A 309 -10.20 13.14 3.55
N ARG A 310 -9.40 14.18 3.31
CA ARG A 310 -9.71 15.61 3.57
C ARG A 310 -9.98 16.40 2.29
N GLY A 311 -9.97 15.69 1.13
CA GLY A 311 -10.15 16.30 -0.19
C GLY A 311 -8.86 16.81 -0.83
N ASP A 312 -8.98 17.43 -2.00
CA ASP A 312 -7.88 17.80 -2.90
C ASP A 312 -7.68 19.34 -3.07
N GLY A 313 -8.41 20.15 -2.36
CA GLY A 313 -8.36 21.61 -2.47
C GLY A 313 -9.44 22.19 -3.40
N ASP A 314 -9.97 21.44 -4.33
CA ASP A 314 -11.18 21.76 -5.10
C ASP A 314 -12.44 21.24 -4.37
N VAL A 315 -12.30 20.11 -3.69
CA VAL A 315 -13.36 19.44 -2.93
C VAL A 315 -12.89 19.22 -1.49
N ASP A 316 -13.52 19.91 -0.55
CA ASP A 316 -13.33 19.69 0.87
C ASP A 316 -14.12 18.44 1.31
N LEU A 317 -13.45 17.50 1.94
CA LEU A 317 -14.04 16.30 2.53
C LEU A 317 -13.84 16.29 4.05
N ASP A 318 -14.78 15.69 4.77
CA ASP A 318 -14.72 15.58 6.22
C ASP A 318 -14.47 14.13 6.63
N ASN A 319 -13.20 13.71 6.62
CA ASN A 319 -12.79 12.35 6.93
C ASN A 319 -13.59 11.29 6.14
N ALA A 320 -13.79 11.55 4.84
CA ALA A 320 -14.50 10.62 3.98
C ALA A 320 -13.71 9.31 3.86
N LEU A 321 -14.38 8.19 4.09
CA LEU A 321 -13.79 6.86 3.87
C LEU A 321 -13.77 6.60 2.37
N ILE A 322 -12.61 6.65 1.74
CA ILE A 322 -12.45 6.43 0.30
C ILE A 322 -11.88 5.05 -0.04
N ASP A 323 -11.14 4.44 0.88
CA ASP A 323 -10.65 3.07 0.72
C ASP A 323 -10.63 2.33 2.05
N SER A 324 -10.95 1.04 2.03
CA SER A 324 -10.84 0.19 3.21
C SER A 324 -10.70 -1.28 2.82
N PHE A 325 -9.82 -1.98 3.52
CA PHE A 325 -9.59 -3.41 3.32
C PHE A 325 -9.11 -4.06 4.62
N SER A 326 -9.07 -5.39 4.64
CA SER A 326 -8.51 -6.16 5.74
C SER A 326 -7.72 -7.36 5.21
N VAL A 327 -6.74 -7.81 6.00
CA VAL A 327 -5.95 -9.00 5.70
C VAL A 327 -5.82 -9.85 6.96
N SER A 328 -6.23 -11.11 6.85
CA SER A 328 -6.07 -12.11 7.91
C SER A 328 -4.72 -12.82 7.77
N LYS A 329 -4.10 -13.14 8.91
CA LYS A 329 -2.90 -13.99 8.93
C LYS A 329 -3.23 -15.41 8.46
N THR A 330 -4.36 -15.94 8.90
CA THR A 330 -4.82 -17.27 8.53
C THR A 330 -5.33 -17.27 7.10
N ASP A 331 -4.83 -18.20 6.28
CA ASP A 331 -5.33 -18.37 4.93
C ASP A 331 -6.71 -19.01 4.95
N TYR A 332 -7.60 -18.46 4.16
CA TYR A 332 -8.89 -19.09 3.85
C TYR A 332 -8.77 -19.90 2.56
N ILE A 333 -9.48 -21.01 2.50
CA ILE A 333 -9.56 -21.81 1.29
C ILE A 333 -10.53 -21.12 0.34
N ILE A 334 -10.01 -20.62 -0.75
CA ILE A 334 -10.81 -20.06 -1.84
C ILE A 334 -11.22 -21.19 -2.77
N THR A 335 -12.50 -21.24 -3.13
CA THR A 335 -13.01 -22.23 -4.09
C THR A 335 -12.31 -22.06 -5.43
N THR A 336 -11.68 -23.15 -5.90
CA THR A 336 -11.00 -23.17 -7.20
C THR A 336 -12.00 -22.91 -8.32
N PRO A 337 -11.79 -21.90 -9.19
CA PRO A 337 -12.70 -21.67 -10.30
C PRO A 337 -12.67 -22.81 -11.32
N THR A 338 -13.71 -22.86 -12.15
CA THR A 338 -13.77 -23.76 -13.30
C THR A 338 -13.74 -22.97 -14.59
N THR A 339 -13.08 -23.49 -15.62
CA THR A 339 -13.07 -22.93 -16.96
C THR A 339 -14.42 -23.14 -17.64
N ILE A 340 -15.08 -22.07 -18.07
CA ILE A 340 -16.42 -22.13 -18.68
C ILE A 340 -16.37 -21.97 -20.20
N TYR A 341 -15.58 -21.01 -20.70
CA TYR A 341 -15.49 -20.68 -22.11
C TYR A 341 -14.11 -20.05 -22.44
N PRO A 342 -13.47 -20.41 -23.57
CA PRO A 342 -13.83 -21.47 -24.51
C PRO A 342 -13.33 -22.84 -24.02
N VAL A 343 -14.10 -23.90 -24.28
CA VAL A 343 -13.74 -25.29 -23.98
C VAL A 343 -14.01 -26.16 -25.19
N ASP A 344 -12.97 -26.79 -25.74
CA ASP A 344 -13.02 -27.64 -26.94
C ASP A 344 -13.68 -26.97 -28.16
N LEU A 345 -13.55 -25.65 -28.25
CA LEU A 345 -14.13 -24.83 -29.31
C LEU A 345 -13.06 -24.22 -30.19
N GLN A 346 -13.44 -23.83 -31.41
CA GLN A 346 -12.65 -22.96 -32.25
C GLN A 346 -13.19 -21.53 -32.16
N VAL A 347 -12.28 -20.58 -31.90
CA VAL A 347 -12.60 -19.15 -31.74
C VAL A 347 -11.75 -18.31 -32.71
N THR A 348 -12.05 -17.04 -32.84
CA THR A 348 -11.25 -16.09 -33.63
C THR A 348 -9.99 -15.71 -32.85
N PRO A 349 -8.84 -15.55 -33.52
CA PRO A 349 -7.57 -15.24 -32.85
C PRO A 349 -7.45 -13.79 -32.40
N GLU A 350 -8.23 -12.87 -33.01
CA GLU A 350 -8.13 -11.44 -32.73
C GLU A 350 -8.53 -11.08 -31.32
N CYS A 351 -9.59 -11.72 -30.81
CA CYS A 351 -10.12 -11.50 -29.48
C CYS A 351 -10.74 -12.80 -28.96
N VAL A 352 -10.09 -13.37 -27.99
CA VAL A 352 -10.59 -14.56 -27.30
C VAL A 352 -11.15 -14.16 -25.95
N ILE A 353 -12.43 -14.41 -25.74
CA ILE A 353 -13.04 -14.21 -24.42
C ILE A 353 -12.77 -15.46 -23.60
N LEU A 354 -12.18 -15.30 -22.43
CA LEU A 354 -12.05 -16.33 -21.42
C LEU A 354 -13.11 -16.10 -20.33
N ARG A 355 -13.83 -17.13 -19.93
CA ARG A 355 -14.81 -17.05 -18.83
C ARG A 355 -14.56 -18.14 -17.82
N GLY A 356 -14.37 -17.72 -16.57
CA GLY A 356 -14.36 -18.61 -15.41
C GLY A 356 -15.75 -18.72 -14.76
N SER A 357 -15.88 -19.61 -13.79
CA SER A 357 -17.07 -19.66 -12.94
C SER A 357 -17.17 -18.42 -12.06
N SER A 358 -18.40 -18.12 -11.57
CA SER A 358 -18.59 -17.07 -10.57
C SER A 358 -17.75 -17.34 -9.32
N PHE A 359 -17.31 -16.27 -8.67
CA PHE A 359 -16.73 -16.34 -7.33
C PHE A 359 -17.83 -16.70 -6.31
N GLU A 360 -17.50 -17.49 -5.30
CA GLU A 360 -18.52 -18.01 -4.37
C GLU A 360 -19.27 -16.91 -3.61
N ILE A 361 -18.54 -15.87 -3.18
CA ILE A 361 -19.09 -14.67 -2.54
C ILE A 361 -18.62 -13.48 -3.38
N GLU A 362 -19.48 -13.02 -4.28
CA GLU A 362 -19.14 -12.01 -5.30
C GLU A 362 -18.49 -10.76 -4.71
N GLU A 363 -18.97 -10.26 -3.58
CA GLU A 363 -18.44 -9.06 -2.91
C GLU A 363 -17.03 -9.24 -2.37
N MET A 364 -16.57 -10.48 -2.22
CA MET A 364 -15.22 -10.81 -1.76
C MET A 364 -14.23 -11.07 -2.90
N HIS A 365 -14.65 -11.02 -4.16
CA HIS A 365 -13.74 -11.20 -5.29
C HIS A 365 -12.81 -9.99 -5.40
N GLY A 366 -11.52 -10.21 -5.22
CA GLY A 366 -10.50 -9.15 -5.20
C GLY A 366 -9.62 -9.11 -6.44
N ALA A 367 -9.36 -10.24 -7.10
CA ALA A 367 -8.57 -10.29 -8.33
C ALA A 367 -8.75 -11.61 -9.08
N SER A 368 -8.45 -11.57 -10.39
CA SER A 368 -8.36 -12.74 -11.26
C SER A 368 -7.01 -12.80 -11.94
N HIS A 369 -6.49 -14.00 -12.14
CA HIS A 369 -5.24 -14.22 -12.84
C HIS A 369 -5.43 -15.28 -13.91
N TRP A 370 -5.18 -14.90 -15.16
CA TRP A 370 -5.46 -15.68 -16.36
C TRP A 370 -4.15 -16.01 -17.06
N GLN A 371 -4.04 -17.22 -17.59
CA GLN A 371 -2.88 -17.63 -18.40
C GLN A 371 -3.31 -18.45 -19.60
N VAL A 372 -2.70 -18.19 -20.76
CA VAL A 372 -2.87 -18.93 -22.00
C VAL A 372 -1.51 -19.45 -22.47
N THR A 373 -1.45 -20.70 -22.91
CA THR A 373 -0.22 -21.33 -23.39
C THR A 373 -0.44 -22.15 -24.66
N GLU A 374 0.64 -22.37 -25.42
CA GLU A 374 0.66 -23.28 -26.61
C GLU A 374 0.96 -24.73 -26.24
N THR A 375 1.33 -25.03 -25.00
CA THR A 375 1.71 -26.36 -24.56
C THR A 375 1.01 -26.74 -23.27
N SER A 376 0.15 -27.77 -23.32
CA SER A 376 -0.58 -28.26 -22.14
C SER A 376 0.33 -28.50 -20.93
N GLY A 377 -0.05 -27.91 -19.79
CA GLY A 377 0.68 -28.04 -18.53
C GLY A 377 1.90 -27.12 -18.37
N GLU A 378 2.30 -26.37 -19.40
CA GLU A 378 3.50 -25.51 -19.38
C GLU A 378 3.09 -24.04 -19.32
N TYR A 379 3.12 -23.46 -18.12
CA TYR A 379 2.72 -22.07 -17.84
C TYR A 379 3.86 -21.22 -17.28
N SER A 380 5.11 -21.62 -17.46
CA SER A 380 6.27 -20.82 -17.02
C SER A 380 6.57 -19.63 -17.92
N ASP A 381 6.10 -19.67 -19.17
CA ASP A 381 6.22 -18.59 -20.16
C ASP A 381 4.94 -18.59 -21.01
N PRO A 382 3.82 -18.13 -20.47
CA PRO A 382 2.54 -18.12 -21.16
C PRO A 382 2.55 -17.10 -22.31
N ILE A 383 1.84 -17.39 -23.40
CA ILE A 383 1.68 -16.44 -24.53
C ILE A 383 0.67 -15.34 -24.25
N GLY A 384 -0.16 -15.51 -23.24
CA GLY A 384 -1.09 -14.51 -22.70
C GLY A 384 -1.15 -14.66 -21.19
N GLU A 385 -0.92 -13.57 -20.48
CA GLU A 385 -1.04 -13.51 -19.02
C GLU A 385 -1.65 -12.18 -18.65
N VAL A 386 -2.70 -12.22 -17.83
CA VAL A 386 -3.37 -11.03 -17.30
C VAL A 386 -3.66 -11.24 -15.83
N TRP A 387 -3.32 -10.25 -15.04
CA TRP A 387 -3.73 -10.11 -13.66
C TRP A 387 -4.60 -8.89 -13.54
N GLU A 388 -5.85 -9.08 -13.21
CA GLU A 388 -6.86 -8.03 -13.12
C GLU A 388 -7.36 -7.91 -11.69
N GLN A 389 -7.37 -6.69 -11.17
CA GLN A 389 -7.82 -6.39 -9.83
C GLN A 389 -9.19 -5.76 -9.84
N PHE A 390 -9.98 -6.03 -8.83
CA PHE A 390 -11.26 -5.37 -8.57
C PHE A 390 -11.01 -3.95 -8.04
N GLU A 391 -11.80 -2.98 -8.50
CA GLU A 391 -11.71 -1.57 -8.09
C GLU A 391 -10.32 -0.98 -8.41
N ASN A 392 -9.93 -1.00 -9.67
CA ASN A 392 -8.75 -0.30 -10.15
C ASN A 392 -9.11 1.16 -10.45
N LEU A 393 -8.70 2.08 -9.57
CA LEU A 393 -8.86 3.52 -9.77
C LEU A 393 -7.54 4.12 -10.25
N TYR A 394 -7.52 4.56 -11.49
CA TYR A 394 -6.42 5.26 -12.12
C TYR A 394 -6.90 6.57 -12.73
N PHE A 395 -6.19 7.65 -12.51
CA PHE A 395 -6.55 8.99 -12.99
C PHE A 395 -8.00 9.41 -12.61
N ASN A 396 -8.39 9.11 -11.36
CA ASN A 396 -9.75 9.34 -10.82
C ASN A 396 -10.87 8.65 -11.64
N VAL A 397 -10.54 7.60 -12.38
CA VAL A 397 -11.47 6.83 -13.19
C VAL A 397 -11.43 5.39 -12.73
N ASP A 398 -12.58 4.81 -12.45
CA ASP A 398 -12.71 3.36 -12.29
C ASP A 398 -12.50 2.72 -13.68
N THR A 399 -11.32 2.14 -13.89
CA THR A 399 -10.94 1.52 -15.17
C THR A 399 -11.63 0.19 -15.39
N GLN A 400 -12.36 -0.31 -14.38
CA GLN A 400 -13.12 -1.57 -14.43
C GLN A 400 -14.64 -1.35 -14.30
N GLU A 401 -15.12 -0.10 -14.38
CA GLU A 401 -16.56 0.18 -14.26
C GLU A 401 -17.39 -0.64 -15.24
N GLY A 402 -18.16 -1.60 -14.69
CA GLY A 402 -19.04 -2.48 -15.46
C GLY A 402 -18.38 -3.73 -16.03
N GLU A 403 -17.10 -3.97 -15.76
CA GLU A 403 -16.40 -5.19 -16.13
C GLU A 403 -16.57 -6.29 -15.07
N LEU A 404 -16.57 -7.52 -15.55
CA LEU A 404 -16.63 -8.69 -14.67
C LEU A 404 -15.26 -9.36 -14.64
N ILE A 405 -14.53 -9.26 -13.55
CA ILE A 405 -13.21 -9.92 -13.40
C ILE A 405 -13.28 -11.47 -13.44
N THR A 406 -14.44 -12.04 -13.72
CA THR A 406 -14.66 -13.45 -14.09
C THR A 406 -14.63 -13.68 -15.60
N GLU A 407 -14.45 -12.65 -16.40
CA GLU A 407 -14.25 -12.69 -17.85
C GLU A 407 -12.97 -11.91 -18.21
N GLU A 408 -12.24 -12.37 -19.22
CA GLU A 408 -11.01 -11.72 -19.68
C GLU A 408 -10.90 -11.77 -21.20
N TYR A 409 -10.35 -10.73 -21.79
CA TYR A 409 -10.19 -10.56 -23.23
C TYR A 409 -8.74 -10.70 -23.66
N MET A 410 -8.39 -11.84 -24.27
CA MET A 410 -7.05 -12.10 -24.79
C MET A 410 -6.95 -11.70 -26.24
N TRP A 411 -6.08 -10.76 -26.55
CA TRP A 411 -5.91 -10.20 -27.90
C TRP A 411 -4.74 -10.82 -28.65
N GLY A 412 -4.87 -10.93 -29.99
CA GLY A 412 -3.76 -11.27 -30.85
C GLY A 412 -3.21 -12.69 -30.67
N MET A 413 -4.07 -13.64 -30.36
CA MET A 413 -3.67 -15.03 -30.25
C MET A 413 -3.20 -15.60 -31.60
N PRO A 414 -2.25 -16.56 -31.63
CA PRO A 414 -1.75 -17.15 -32.88
C PRO A 414 -2.87 -17.85 -33.66
N GLU A 415 -2.87 -17.71 -34.99
CA GLU A 415 -3.85 -18.33 -35.89
C GLU A 415 -3.64 -19.86 -36.01
N ASN A 416 -4.72 -20.59 -36.24
CA ASN A 416 -4.74 -22.03 -36.49
C ASN A 416 -3.95 -22.84 -35.45
N THR A 417 -3.99 -22.41 -34.19
CA THR A 417 -3.18 -22.94 -33.10
C THR A 417 -4.07 -23.60 -32.05
N GLN A 418 -3.63 -24.74 -31.51
CA GLN A 418 -4.22 -25.33 -30.33
C GLN A 418 -3.65 -24.65 -29.11
N LEU A 419 -4.51 -24.15 -28.21
CA LEU A 419 -4.15 -23.40 -27.01
C LEU A 419 -4.80 -24.03 -25.78
N TRP A 420 -4.22 -23.74 -24.62
CA TRP A 420 -4.74 -24.11 -23.31
C TRP A 420 -4.74 -22.90 -22.41
N TRP A 421 -5.73 -22.82 -21.51
CA TRP A 421 -5.85 -21.72 -20.58
C TRP A 421 -6.31 -22.21 -19.22
N ARG A 422 -5.99 -21.39 -18.20
CA ARG A 422 -6.39 -21.58 -16.82
C ARG A 422 -6.62 -20.24 -16.14
N VAL A 423 -7.32 -20.26 -15.00
CA VAL A 423 -7.61 -19.09 -14.17
C VAL A 423 -7.52 -19.45 -12.69
N ARG A 424 -7.15 -18.50 -11.87
CA ARG A 424 -7.30 -18.56 -10.42
C ARG A 424 -7.87 -17.25 -9.93
N TYR A 425 -8.54 -17.28 -8.78
CA TYR A 425 -9.18 -16.13 -8.17
C TYR A 425 -8.57 -15.80 -6.83
N ARG A 426 -8.54 -14.52 -6.49
CA ARG A 426 -8.06 -13.98 -5.23
C ARG A 426 -9.20 -13.28 -4.50
N ASP A 427 -9.33 -13.47 -3.18
CA ASP A 427 -10.25 -12.68 -2.38
C ASP A 427 -9.66 -11.30 -2.02
N LYS A 428 -10.50 -10.42 -1.46
CA LYS A 428 -10.07 -9.10 -0.97
C LYS A 428 -9.12 -9.16 0.23
N GLU A 429 -8.94 -10.32 0.88
CA GLU A 429 -7.97 -10.57 1.94
C GLU A 429 -6.65 -11.19 1.44
N LEU A 430 -6.44 -11.14 0.12
CA LEU A 430 -5.23 -11.60 -0.58
C LEU A 430 -4.98 -13.11 -0.56
N ASN A 431 -6.01 -13.94 -0.39
CA ASN A 431 -5.92 -15.38 -0.50
C ASN A 431 -6.18 -15.83 -1.93
N TRP A 432 -5.25 -16.59 -2.55
CA TRP A 432 -5.45 -17.20 -3.85
C TRP A 432 -6.13 -18.56 -3.75
N SER A 433 -7.00 -18.85 -4.71
CA SER A 433 -7.41 -20.23 -4.99
C SER A 433 -6.26 -21.01 -5.65
N ASP A 434 -6.39 -22.34 -5.69
CA ASP A 434 -5.65 -23.12 -6.66
C ASP A 434 -6.01 -22.71 -8.10
N TRP A 435 -5.11 -22.99 -9.06
CA TRP A 435 -5.44 -22.84 -10.47
C TRP A 435 -6.55 -23.82 -10.87
N SER A 436 -7.45 -23.37 -11.73
CA SER A 436 -8.43 -24.25 -12.37
C SER A 436 -7.76 -25.40 -13.12
N ASP A 437 -8.50 -26.46 -13.39
CA ASP A 437 -8.14 -27.36 -14.45
C ASP A 437 -8.01 -26.58 -15.76
N GLU A 438 -6.99 -26.91 -16.58
CA GLU A 438 -6.82 -26.26 -17.88
C GLU A 438 -7.93 -26.68 -18.85
N ALA A 439 -8.35 -25.74 -19.68
CA ALA A 439 -9.25 -26.00 -20.81
C ALA A 439 -8.53 -25.79 -22.14
N ALA A 440 -8.82 -26.66 -23.08
CA ALA A 440 -8.29 -26.57 -24.43
C ALA A 440 -9.24 -25.80 -25.36
N PHE A 441 -8.68 -25.03 -26.27
CA PHE A 441 -9.41 -24.43 -27.39
C PHE A 441 -8.50 -24.29 -28.61
N SER A 442 -9.05 -23.96 -29.76
CA SER A 442 -8.26 -23.67 -30.95
C SER A 442 -8.64 -22.33 -31.53
N THR A 443 -7.68 -21.66 -32.13
CA THR A 443 -7.94 -20.47 -32.94
C THR A 443 -8.17 -20.86 -34.40
N GLY A 444 -9.00 -20.06 -35.08
CA GLY A 444 -9.19 -20.14 -36.53
C GLY A 444 -8.21 -19.24 -37.30
N ILE A 445 -8.60 -18.92 -38.54
CA ILE A 445 -7.95 -17.88 -39.33
C ILE A 445 -8.64 -16.57 -39.00
N SER A 446 -7.87 -15.49 -38.92
CA SER A 446 -8.42 -14.14 -38.77
C SER A 446 -9.45 -13.83 -39.86
N PRO A 447 -10.69 -13.49 -39.53
CA PRO A 447 -11.67 -13.01 -40.49
C PRO A 447 -11.33 -11.58 -41.01
N MET A 448 -10.48 -10.86 -40.27
CA MET A 448 -9.98 -9.56 -40.70
C MET A 448 -8.84 -9.78 -41.71
N GLY A 449 -9.16 -9.66 -43.02
CA GLY A 449 -8.13 -9.57 -44.05
C GLY A 449 -7.14 -8.44 -43.75
N GLU A 450 -6.02 -8.39 -44.48
CA GLU A 450 -4.96 -7.37 -44.32
C GLU A 450 -5.55 -5.98 -44.02
N ASN A 451 -5.09 -5.42 -42.90
CA ASN A 451 -5.43 -4.16 -42.27
C ASN A 451 -6.12 -3.12 -43.18
N LEU A 452 -7.44 -2.96 -43.05
CA LEU A 452 -8.25 -2.00 -43.80
C LEU A 452 -8.08 -0.54 -43.34
N LEU A 453 -7.27 -0.28 -42.32
CA LEU A 453 -6.92 1.07 -41.92
C LEU A 453 -5.82 1.59 -42.87
N GLU A 454 -6.16 2.50 -43.78
CA GLU A 454 -5.23 3.17 -44.70
C GLU A 454 -4.18 4.05 -43.98
N ASN A 455 -4.16 4.09 -42.65
CA ASN A 455 -3.18 4.81 -41.85
C ASN A 455 -2.92 4.12 -40.50
N PRO A 456 -2.03 3.10 -40.48
CA PRO A 456 -1.66 2.42 -39.22
C PRO A 456 -0.75 3.24 -38.31
N GLY A 457 -0.31 4.43 -38.71
CA GLY A 457 0.46 5.35 -37.91
C GLY A 457 -0.40 6.53 -37.47
N ALA A 458 -0.97 6.47 -36.28
CA ALA A 458 -1.50 7.66 -35.61
C ALA A 458 -0.32 8.58 -35.24
N GLU A 459 0.26 9.28 -36.24
CA GLU A 459 1.36 10.23 -36.04
C GLU A 459 0.96 11.56 -35.37
N GLN A 460 -0.29 11.70 -34.93
CA GLN A 460 -0.77 12.90 -34.24
C GLN A 460 -1.54 12.54 -32.97
N GLY A 461 -0.80 12.46 -31.88
CA GLY A 461 -1.34 12.45 -30.53
C GLY A 461 -1.98 11.10 -30.14
N MET A 462 -1.45 10.53 -29.10
CA MET A 462 -2.04 9.36 -28.44
C MET A 462 -3.36 9.74 -27.78
N SER A 463 -4.45 9.77 -28.55
CA SER A 463 -5.72 9.41 -27.96
C SER A 463 -5.68 7.90 -27.76
N VAL A 464 -5.82 7.46 -26.51
CA VAL A 464 -5.98 6.07 -26.14
C VAL A 464 -7.01 5.45 -27.08
N TRP A 465 -6.60 4.47 -27.86
CA TRP A 465 -7.54 3.60 -28.56
C TRP A 465 -8.11 2.69 -27.47
N VAL A 466 -9.22 3.07 -26.89
CA VAL A 466 -10.08 2.14 -26.18
C VAL A 466 -10.52 1.14 -27.26
N ILE A 467 -9.95 -0.05 -27.20
CA ILE A 467 -10.45 -1.17 -27.99
C ILE A 467 -11.78 -1.53 -27.33
N ASP A 468 -12.86 -1.08 -27.95
CA ASP A 468 -14.20 -1.23 -27.45
C ASP A 468 -14.51 -2.74 -27.33
N GLN A 469 -14.85 -3.21 -26.13
CA GLN A 469 -15.37 -4.56 -25.87
C GLN A 469 -16.47 -4.95 -26.87
N GLY A 470 -17.26 -3.99 -27.35
CA GLY A 470 -18.24 -4.17 -28.41
C GLY A 470 -17.69 -4.72 -29.73
N ILE A 471 -16.38 -4.63 -29.99
CA ILE A 471 -15.77 -5.24 -31.19
C ILE A 471 -15.67 -6.75 -31.04
N CYS A 472 -15.28 -7.25 -29.87
CA CYS A 472 -15.26 -8.69 -29.59
C CYS A 472 -16.66 -9.31 -29.68
N GLU A 473 -17.65 -8.68 -29.09
CA GLU A 473 -19.03 -9.12 -29.12
C GLU A 473 -19.63 -9.04 -30.53
N ALA A 474 -19.31 -8.01 -31.30
CA ALA A 474 -19.78 -7.87 -32.68
C ALA A 474 -19.17 -8.92 -33.63
N MET A 475 -17.93 -9.37 -33.39
CA MET A 475 -17.29 -10.46 -34.13
C MET A 475 -17.92 -11.82 -33.82
N LEU A 476 -18.39 -12.03 -32.59
CA LEU A 476 -19.07 -13.25 -32.16
C LEU A 476 -20.54 -13.28 -32.59
N ALA A 477 -21.18 -12.13 -32.81
CA ALA A 477 -22.56 -12.01 -33.23
C ALA A 477 -22.74 -12.02 -34.78
N GLY A 478 -21.66 -12.12 -35.53
CA GLY A 478 -21.62 -12.09 -37.00
C GLY A 478 -21.84 -13.45 -37.70
N ASP A 479 -22.39 -14.46 -37.01
CA ASP A 479 -22.81 -15.75 -37.60
C ASP A 479 -24.27 -15.74 -38.06
#